data_08482a081e48e8ef30150214f12e3972
#
_entry.id   08482a081e48e8ef30150214f12e3972
#
_cell.length_a   1.000
_cell.length_b   1.000
_cell.length_c   1.000
_cell.angle_alpha   90.00
_cell.angle_beta   90.00
_cell.angle_gamma   90.00
#
_symmetry.space_group_name_H-M   'P 1'
#
loop_
_entity.id
_entity.type
_entity.pdbx_description
1 polymer ?
#
loop_
_entity_poly.entity_id
_entity_poly.type
_entity_poly.pdbx_seq_one_letter_code
_entity_poly.pdbx_strand_id
1 'polypeptide(L)'
;MPTIDLNADLGESYGAWTLGDDAAMLDVVSSANVACGFHAGDPTGLLATLRLAAARRVVVGAQVSYPDLRGFGRRDIDLPADDLFADVVYQIGALQGLAASAGTRVSYVKPHGALYNRIVHDEVQAGAVVDALVSLDPTLALVGLPDSEVSRQAEAEGLRFVPEAFADRAYRSDGTLVPRREPGAVLYDPAEIAERMRRLALEGVVTSVDGHDIALSAETICVHGDTPGAVAIARTVRAGLEQSGLTIGSFVA
;
A
#
# COMPACT_ATOMS: atom_id res chain seq x y z
N MET A 1 -20.68 -8.76 -10.12
CA MET A 1 -20.60 -7.43 -9.50
C MET A 1 -19.18 -6.94 -9.70
N PRO A 2 -18.95 -5.64 -9.90
CA PRO A 2 -17.60 -5.12 -9.98
C PRO A 2 -16.87 -5.36 -8.65
N THR A 3 -15.58 -5.68 -8.74
CA THR A 3 -14.74 -5.98 -7.57
C THR A 3 -13.74 -4.85 -7.36
N ILE A 4 -13.51 -4.47 -6.12
CA ILE A 4 -12.45 -3.55 -5.70
C ILE A 4 -11.68 -4.17 -4.55
N ASP A 5 -10.37 -4.02 -4.53
CA ASP A 5 -9.54 -4.47 -3.41
C ASP A 5 -9.50 -3.41 -2.30
N LEU A 6 -9.47 -3.87 -1.06
CA LEU A 6 -9.22 -3.05 0.11
C LEU A 6 -7.95 -3.54 0.80
N ASN A 7 -6.93 -2.70 0.86
CA ASN A 7 -5.66 -3.05 1.46
C ASN A 7 -5.33 -2.19 2.69
N ALA A 8 -4.44 -2.67 3.54
CA ALA A 8 -3.88 -1.90 4.65
C ALA A 8 -2.41 -2.24 4.90
N ASP A 9 -1.69 -1.24 5.44
CA ASP A 9 -0.31 -1.38 5.90
C ASP A 9 -0.30 -2.08 7.25
N LEU A 10 0.41 -3.20 7.37
CA LEU A 10 0.39 -4.11 8.52
C LEU A 10 1.81 -4.63 8.86
N GLY A 11 1.94 -5.26 10.02
CA GLY A 11 3.23 -5.77 10.49
C GLY A 11 4.20 -4.64 10.87
N GLU A 12 3.71 -3.46 11.20
CA GLU A 12 4.52 -2.26 11.43
C GLU A 12 4.96 -2.07 12.89
N SER A 13 4.58 -2.97 13.78
CA SER A 13 5.13 -3.03 15.15
C SER A 13 6.60 -3.42 15.13
N TYR A 14 7.39 -3.00 16.14
CA TYR A 14 8.80 -3.35 16.25
C TYR A 14 9.23 -3.55 17.70
N GLY A 15 9.60 -4.77 18.06
CA GLY A 15 10.02 -5.13 19.42
C GLY A 15 8.94 -4.81 20.45
N ALA A 16 9.23 -3.88 21.36
CA ALA A 16 8.28 -3.43 22.39
C ALA A 16 7.28 -2.36 21.88
N TRP A 17 7.48 -1.81 20.71
CA TRP A 17 6.61 -0.78 20.15
C TRP A 17 5.49 -1.41 19.34
N THR A 18 4.25 -1.23 19.81
CA THR A 18 3.05 -1.70 19.11
C THR A 18 2.47 -0.56 18.26
N LEU A 19 2.19 -0.86 17.01
CA LEU A 19 1.54 0.06 16.08
C LEU A 19 0.39 -0.65 15.36
N GLY A 20 -0.78 -0.02 15.34
CA GLY A 20 -1.96 -0.59 14.70
C GLY A 20 -2.60 -1.77 15.44
N ASP A 21 -3.59 -2.38 14.79
CA ASP A 21 -4.25 -3.63 15.22
C ASP A 21 -4.38 -4.54 14.00
N ASP A 22 -3.30 -5.27 13.73
CA ASP A 22 -3.22 -6.15 12.56
C ASP A 22 -4.33 -7.20 12.55
N ALA A 23 -4.66 -7.76 13.72
CA ALA A 23 -5.66 -8.81 13.83
C ALA A 23 -7.06 -8.30 13.44
N ALA A 24 -7.45 -7.14 13.95
CA ALA A 24 -8.74 -6.53 13.64
C ALA A 24 -8.79 -5.99 12.19
N MET A 25 -7.67 -5.51 11.66
CA MET A 25 -7.59 -5.02 10.27
C MET A 25 -7.69 -6.18 9.27
N LEU A 26 -7.02 -7.30 9.53
CA LEU A 26 -7.09 -8.51 8.70
C LEU A 26 -8.50 -9.14 8.64
N ASP A 27 -9.40 -8.82 9.57
CA ASP A 27 -10.81 -9.20 9.47
C ASP A 27 -11.62 -8.33 8.48
N VAL A 28 -11.01 -7.24 7.98
CA VAL A 28 -11.70 -6.23 7.15
C VAL A 28 -11.16 -6.18 5.72
N VAL A 29 -9.83 -6.29 5.54
CA VAL A 29 -9.17 -6.09 4.24
C VAL A 29 -9.11 -7.37 3.42
N SER A 30 -8.91 -7.23 2.10
CA SER A 30 -8.66 -8.33 1.17
C SER A 30 -7.16 -8.53 0.89
N SER A 31 -6.35 -7.48 1.09
CA SER A 31 -4.90 -7.52 0.89
C SER A 31 -4.17 -6.81 2.02
N ALA A 32 -2.96 -7.29 2.35
CA ALA A 32 -2.12 -6.78 3.43
C ALA A 32 -0.75 -6.40 2.91
N ASN A 33 -0.37 -5.13 3.05
CA ASN A 33 0.98 -4.67 2.76
C ASN A 33 1.82 -4.89 4.02
N VAL A 34 2.63 -5.94 4.04
CA VAL A 34 3.37 -6.33 5.24
C VAL A 34 4.76 -5.73 5.21
N ALA A 35 5.13 -5.00 6.27
CA ALA A 35 6.46 -4.41 6.45
C ALA A 35 7.58 -5.46 6.28
N CYS A 36 8.76 -5.01 5.90
CA CYS A 36 9.89 -5.88 5.54
C CYS A 36 11.14 -5.65 6.43
N GLY A 37 10.98 -5.01 7.59
CA GLY A 37 12.06 -4.81 8.57
C GLY A 37 12.88 -3.53 8.38
N PHE A 38 12.78 -2.83 7.25
CA PHE A 38 13.61 -1.64 6.98
C PHE A 38 13.03 -0.36 7.57
N HIS A 39 11.73 -0.14 7.47
CA HIS A 39 11.06 1.01 8.07
C HIS A 39 10.26 0.64 9.32
N ALA A 40 9.83 -0.61 9.41
CA ALA A 40 9.04 -1.16 10.50
C ALA A 40 9.07 -2.69 10.43
N GLY A 41 8.55 -3.35 11.45
CA GLY A 41 8.43 -4.80 11.52
C GLY A 41 9.70 -5.50 11.99
N ASP A 42 9.60 -6.33 13.00
CA ASP A 42 10.65 -7.27 13.39
C ASP A 42 10.26 -8.69 12.95
N PRO A 43 11.23 -9.62 12.80
CA PRO A 43 10.95 -10.96 12.26
C PRO A 43 9.87 -11.74 13.01
N THR A 44 9.77 -11.58 14.34
CA THR A 44 8.76 -12.27 15.15
C THR A 44 7.38 -11.71 14.92
N GLY A 45 7.25 -10.37 14.91
CA GLY A 45 6.01 -9.66 14.63
C GLY A 45 5.52 -9.94 13.20
N LEU A 46 6.40 -9.83 12.21
CA LEU A 46 6.09 -10.13 10.81
C LEU A 46 5.57 -11.56 10.63
N LEU A 47 6.22 -12.55 11.25
CA LEU A 47 5.76 -13.94 11.18
C LEU A 47 4.38 -14.13 11.82
N ALA A 48 4.08 -13.42 12.92
CA ALA A 48 2.76 -13.46 13.55
C ALA A 48 1.68 -12.85 12.63
N THR A 49 1.92 -11.67 12.05
CA THR A 49 1.02 -11.03 11.08
C THR A 49 0.78 -11.91 9.86
N LEU A 50 1.81 -12.54 9.30
CA LEU A 50 1.70 -13.44 8.15
C LEU A 50 0.86 -14.69 8.46
N ARG A 51 1.00 -15.28 9.66
CA ARG A 51 0.15 -16.40 10.10
C ARG A 51 -1.31 -16.00 10.23
N LEU A 52 -1.58 -14.80 10.73
CA LEU A 52 -2.93 -14.26 10.80
C LEU A 52 -3.51 -14.01 9.41
N ALA A 53 -2.73 -13.46 8.47
CA ALA A 53 -3.13 -13.27 7.08
C ALA A 53 -3.44 -14.61 6.40
N ALA A 54 -2.59 -15.62 6.56
CA ALA A 54 -2.80 -16.97 6.04
C ALA A 54 -4.11 -17.59 6.56
N ALA A 55 -4.36 -17.51 7.89
CA ALA A 55 -5.57 -18.05 8.51
C ALA A 55 -6.85 -17.38 7.98
N ARG A 56 -6.79 -16.12 7.58
CA ARG A 56 -7.91 -15.33 7.05
C ARG A 56 -7.98 -15.31 5.52
N ARG A 57 -7.02 -15.94 4.86
CA ARG A 57 -6.89 -15.94 3.39
C ARG A 57 -6.78 -14.53 2.79
N VAL A 58 -6.15 -13.62 3.55
CA VAL A 58 -5.81 -12.29 3.07
C VAL A 58 -4.55 -12.38 2.22
N VAL A 59 -4.56 -11.75 1.04
CA VAL A 59 -3.42 -11.75 0.13
C VAL A 59 -2.30 -10.87 0.70
N VAL A 60 -1.05 -11.32 0.60
CA VAL A 60 0.11 -10.63 1.18
C VAL A 60 0.94 -9.97 0.09
N GLY A 61 1.29 -8.72 0.31
CA GLY A 61 2.27 -7.96 -0.44
C GLY A 61 3.45 -7.53 0.42
N ALA A 62 4.61 -7.36 -0.21
CA ALA A 62 5.80 -6.82 0.45
C ALA A 62 5.76 -5.29 0.45
N GLN A 63 5.76 -4.71 1.64
CA GLN A 63 5.80 -3.26 1.83
C GLN A 63 7.25 -2.81 1.95
N VAL A 64 7.93 -2.64 0.81
CA VAL A 64 9.34 -2.24 0.74
C VAL A 64 9.52 -0.75 0.98
N SER A 65 10.64 -0.36 1.59
CA SER A 65 10.91 1.03 1.94
C SER A 65 12.39 1.34 2.01
N TYR A 66 12.72 2.61 2.16
CA TYR A 66 14.06 3.02 2.57
C TYR A 66 14.45 2.43 3.93
N PRO A 67 15.75 2.21 4.20
CA PRO A 67 16.25 1.74 5.50
C PRO A 67 16.17 2.86 6.55
N ASP A 68 14.96 3.20 6.95
CA ASP A 68 14.64 4.35 7.81
C ASP A 68 13.72 3.97 8.97
N LEU A 69 14.14 3.04 9.81
CA LEU A 69 13.37 2.62 10.99
C LEU A 69 13.00 3.79 11.90
N ARG A 70 13.93 4.73 12.13
CA ARG A 70 13.69 5.91 12.98
C ARG A 70 12.67 6.88 12.40
N GLY A 71 12.64 7.05 11.09
CA GLY A 71 11.71 7.93 10.38
C GLY A 71 10.49 7.20 9.86
N PHE A 72 10.34 5.91 10.17
CA PHE A 72 9.23 5.09 9.68
C PHE A 72 9.14 5.07 8.14
N GLY A 73 10.28 5.10 7.45
CA GLY A 73 10.32 5.16 5.99
C GLY A 73 9.80 6.46 5.38
N ARG A 74 9.54 7.50 6.20
CA ARG A 74 8.89 8.75 5.73
C ARG A 74 9.87 9.89 5.50
N ARG A 75 11.18 9.67 5.71
CA ARG A 75 12.21 10.62 5.33
C ARG A 75 12.68 10.30 3.91
N ASP A 76 12.77 11.33 3.08
CA ASP A 76 13.30 11.21 1.74
C ASP A 76 14.80 10.90 1.80
N ILE A 77 15.22 9.84 1.08
CA ILE A 77 16.60 9.37 1.03
C ILE A 77 17.00 9.23 -0.43
N ASP A 78 18.09 9.91 -0.79
CA ASP A 78 18.65 9.83 -2.13
C ASP A 78 19.64 8.65 -2.18
N LEU A 79 19.12 7.47 -2.53
CA LEU A 79 19.94 6.25 -2.67
C LEU A 79 20.41 6.09 -4.11
N PRO A 80 21.66 5.60 -4.33
CA PRO A 80 22.08 5.07 -5.62
C PRO A 80 21.16 3.94 -6.08
N ALA A 81 20.96 3.83 -7.40
CA ALA A 81 20.06 2.81 -7.98
C ALA A 81 20.42 1.39 -7.55
N ASP A 82 21.73 1.04 -7.58
CA ASP A 82 22.20 -0.29 -7.21
C ASP A 82 21.94 -0.63 -5.73
N ASP A 83 22.08 0.36 -4.85
CA ASP A 83 21.79 0.19 -3.43
C ASP A 83 20.30 -0.02 -3.19
N LEU A 84 19.44 0.80 -3.83
CA LEU A 84 17.99 0.66 -3.73
C LEU A 84 17.50 -0.67 -4.32
N PHE A 85 18.04 -1.06 -5.48
CA PHE A 85 17.75 -2.38 -6.08
C PHE A 85 18.04 -3.51 -5.09
N ALA A 86 19.23 -3.51 -4.49
CA ALA A 86 19.63 -4.54 -3.52
C ALA A 86 18.74 -4.53 -2.26
N ASP A 87 18.41 -3.34 -1.76
CA ASP A 87 17.51 -3.16 -0.62
C ASP A 87 16.10 -3.71 -0.90
N VAL A 88 15.55 -3.48 -2.09
CA VAL A 88 14.23 -3.98 -2.49
C VAL A 88 14.24 -5.50 -2.62
N VAL A 89 15.24 -6.07 -3.31
CA VAL A 89 15.41 -7.54 -3.44
C VAL A 89 15.53 -8.20 -2.07
N TYR A 90 16.35 -7.62 -1.17
CA TYR A 90 16.54 -8.15 0.18
C TYR A 90 15.22 -8.16 0.98
N GLN A 91 14.47 -7.06 0.96
CA GLN A 91 13.20 -6.92 1.68
C GLN A 91 12.17 -7.92 1.19
N ILE A 92 11.98 -8.04 -0.14
CA ILE A 92 11.04 -9.00 -0.73
C ILE A 92 11.46 -10.43 -0.36
N GLY A 93 12.73 -10.79 -0.56
CA GLY A 93 13.23 -12.14 -0.27
C GLY A 93 13.11 -12.52 1.22
N ALA A 94 13.36 -11.59 2.12
CA ALA A 94 13.17 -11.82 3.55
C ALA A 94 11.69 -12.10 3.89
N LEU A 95 10.78 -11.31 3.35
CA LEU A 95 9.35 -11.51 3.59
C LEU A 95 8.83 -12.79 2.93
N GLN A 96 9.31 -13.14 1.72
CA GLN A 96 8.96 -14.41 1.05
C GLN A 96 9.36 -15.62 1.91
N GLY A 97 10.54 -15.60 2.52
CA GLY A 97 10.98 -16.66 3.45
C GLY A 97 10.07 -16.81 4.68
N LEU A 98 9.68 -15.70 5.29
CA LEU A 98 8.73 -15.69 6.42
C LEU A 98 7.33 -16.13 5.98
N ALA A 99 6.85 -15.66 4.83
CA ALA A 99 5.54 -16.01 4.28
C ALA A 99 5.42 -17.51 4.00
N ALA A 100 6.43 -18.11 3.38
CA ALA A 100 6.49 -19.56 3.16
C ALA A 100 6.41 -20.33 4.49
N SER A 101 7.11 -19.87 5.53
CA SER A 101 7.06 -20.47 6.87
C SER A 101 5.70 -20.29 7.57
N ALA A 102 4.94 -19.30 7.17
CA ALA A 102 3.58 -19.01 7.67
C ALA A 102 2.47 -19.73 6.88
N GLY A 103 2.80 -20.45 5.80
CA GLY A 103 1.83 -21.12 4.94
C GLY A 103 1.10 -20.17 3.96
N THR A 104 1.73 -19.06 3.61
CA THR A 104 1.25 -18.09 2.61
C THR A 104 2.37 -17.71 1.64
N ARG A 105 2.12 -16.74 0.76
CA ARG A 105 3.12 -16.24 -0.20
C ARG A 105 3.01 -14.74 -0.37
N VAL A 106 4.09 -14.09 -0.75
CA VAL A 106 4.07 -12.72 -1.27
C VAL A 106 3.57 -12.75 -2.71
N SER A 107 2.58 -11.93 -3.04
CA SER A 107 1.92 -11.92 -4.35
C SER A 107 2.03 -10.58 -5.07
N TYR A 108 2.43 -9.52 -4.36
CA TYR A 108 2.63 -8.19 -4.92
C TYR A 108 3.65 -7.40 -4.08
N VAL A 109 4.06 -6.27 -4.60
CA VAL A 109 4.95 -5.31 -3.91
C VAL A 109 4.26 -3.95 -3.88
N LYS A 110 4.28 -3.31 -2.74
CA LYS A 110 3.84 -1.93 -2.54
C LYS A 110 4.93 -1.14 -1.83
N PRO A 111 5.60 -0.19 -2.48
CA PRO A 111 6.52 0.71 -1.79
C PRO A 111 5.83 1.49 -0.69
N HIS A 112 6.57 1.84 0.37
CA HIS A 112 6.06 2.57 1.52
C HIS A 112 6.66 3.97 1.63
N GLY A 113 5.88 4.89 2.17
CA GLY A 113 6.34 6.16 2.71
C GLY A 113 7.00 7.09 1.69
N ALA A 114 8.22 7.52 1.97
CA ALA A 114 8.94 8.44 1.10
C ALA A 114 9.32 7.78 -0.24
N LEU A 115 9.69 6.50 -0.25
CA LEU A 115 9.96 5.77 -1.48
C LEU A 115 8.73 5.75 -2.40
N TYR A 116 7.54 5.44 -1.87
CA TYR A 116 6.29 5.47 -2.63
C TYR A 116 6.06 6.80 -3.36
N ASN A 117 6.27 7.92 -2.65
CA ASN A 117 6.07 9.24 -3.22
C ASN A 117 7.21 9.65 -4.17
N ARG A 118 8.45 9.25 -3.90
CA ARG A 118 9.63 9.57 -4.70
C ARG A 118 9.55 8.98 -6.10
N ILE A 119 9.19 7.71 -6.22
CA ILE A 119 9.12 6.99 -7.49
C ILE A 119 7.94 7.40 -8.39
N VAL A 120 7.09 8.31 -7.92
CA VAL A 120 6.06 8.97 -8.77
C VAL A 120 6.73 9.83 -9.84
N HIS A 121 7.90 10.43 -9.54
CA HIS A 121 8.57 11.41 -10.39
C HIS A 121 10.05 11.10 -10.66
N ASP A 122 10.70 10.28 -9.84
CA ASP A 122 12.13 9.98 -9.92
C ASP A 122 12.35 8.75 -10.80
N GLU A 123 12.86 8.98 -12.02
CA GLU A 123 13.11 7.95 -13.04
C GLU A 123 14.13 6.91 -12.55
N VAL A 124 15.16 7.32 -11.84
CA VAL A 124 16.26 6.44 -11.40
C VAL A 124 15.78 5.49 -10.30
N GLN A 125 15.10 6.02 -9.29
CA GLN A 125 14.60 5.20 -8.19
C GLN A 125 13.39 4.36 -8.59
N ALA A 126 12.53 4.85 -9.50
CA ALA A 126 11.47 4.05 -10.10
C ALA A 126 12.04 2.85 -10.84
N GLY A 127 13.09 3.07 -11.66
CA GLY A 127 13.80 2.02 -12.38
C GLY A 127 14.37 0.96 -11.44
N ALA A 128 15.06 1.38 -10.38
CA ALA A 128 15.63 0.43 -9.41
C ALA A 128 14.57 -0.48 -8.75
N VAL A 129 13.39 0.05 -8.45
CA VAL A 129 12.27 -0.76 -7.91
C VAL A 129 11.74 -1.72 -8.97
N VAL A 130 11.53 -1.26 -10.20
CA VAL A 130 11.02 -2.10 -11.30
C VAL A 130 12.03 -3.21 -11.65
N ASP A 131 13.30 -2.88 -11.80
CA ASP A 131 14.37 -3.83 -12.09
C ASP A 131 14.49 -4.92 -11.02
N ALA A 132 14.31 -4.54 -9.74
CA ALA A 132 14.31 -5.48 -8.64
C ALA A 132 13.19 -6.51 -8.76
N LEU A 133 11.96 -6.09 -9.11
CA LEU A 133 10.84 -7.02 -9.31
C LEU A 133 11.06 -7.91 -10.52
N VAL A 134 11.47 -7.33 -11.67
CA VAL A 134 11.75 -8.09 -12.90
C VAL A 134 12.82 -9.16 -12.65
N SER A 135 13.88 -8.79 -11.93
CA SER A 135 14.98 -9.70 -11.62
C SER A 135 14.60 -10.82 -10.64
N LEU A 136 13.76 -10.51 -9.66
CA LEU A 136 13.43 -11.45 -8.58
C LEU A 136 12.27 -12.37 -8.96
N ASP A 137 11.15 -11.79 -9.39
CA ASP A 137 9.94 -12.51 -9.79
C ASP A 137 9.01 -11.58 -10.59
N PRO A 138 9.03 -11.66 -11.93
CA PRO A 138 8.20 -10.80 -12.78
C PRO A 138 6.69 -11.11 -12.69
N THR A 139 6.27 -12.10 -11.93
CA THR A 139 4.85 -12.39 -11.67
C THR A 139 4.26 -11.56 -10.53
N LEU A 140 5.11 -10.89 -9.73
CA LEU A 140 4.66 -9.98 -8.69
C LEU A 140 4.04 -8.73 -9.30
N ALA A 141 2.82 -8.39 -8.85
CA ALA A 141 2.23 -7.11 -9.22
C ALA A 141 2.91 -5.96 -8.45
N LEU A 142 3.05 -4.81 -9.08
CA LEU A 142 3.53 -3.58 -8.44
C LEU A 142 2.35 -2.64 -8.19
N VAL A 143 2.12 -2.31 -6.93
CA VAL A 143 1.07 -1.38 -6.49
C VAL A 143 1.64 0.02 -6.33
N GLY A 144 1.00 1.01 -6.91
CA GLY A 144 1.46 2.39 -6.83
C GLY A 144 0.42 3.42 -7.27
N LEU A 145 0.81 4.68 -7.22
CA LEU A 145 -0.03 5.79 -7.68
C LEU A 145 -0.19 5.72 -9.20
N PRO A 146 -1.42 5.85 -9.75
CA PRO A 146 -1.62 5.90 -11.20
C PRO A 146 -0.90 7.09 -11.84
N ASP A 147 -0.66 7.01 -13.15
CA ASP A 147 -0.03 8.07 -13.96
C ASP A 147 1.35 8.52 -13.44
N SER A 148 2.07 7.62 -12.80
CA SER A 148 3.39 7.84 -12.20
C SER A 148 4.53 7.33 -13.09
N GLU A 149 5.76 7.78 -12.82
CA GLU A 149 6.95 7.28 -13.52
C GLU A 149 7.13 5.77 -13.29
N VAL A 150 6.91 5.29 -12.08
CA VAL A 150 7.01 3.86 -11.77
C VAL A 150 5.93 3.04 -12.50
N SER A 151 4.71 3.56 -12.71
CA SER A 151 3.70 2.87 -13.51
C SER A 151 4.13 2.74 -14.97
N ARG A 152 4.64 3.81 -15.55
CA ARG A 152 5.14 3.84 -16.92
C ARG A 152 6.26 2.82 -17.15
N GLN A 153 7.22 2.75 -16.22
CA GLN A 153 8.34 1.81 -16.32
C GLN A 153 7.91 0.36 -16.08
N ALA A 154 7.05 0.11 -15.11
CA ALA A 154 6.51 -1.22 -14.84
C ALA A 154 5.78 -1.79 -16.08
N GLU A 155 4.94 -0.99 -16.72
CA GLU A 155 4.22 -1.37 -17.94
C GLU A 155 5.19 -1.62 -19.12
N ALA A 156 6.24 -0.80 -19.26
CA ALA A 156 7.26 -0.98 -20.31
C ALA A 156 8.03 -2.29 -20.15
N GLU A 157 8.28 -2.75 -18.93
CA GLU A 157 8.91 -4.04 -18.61
C GLU A 157 7.93 -5.21 -18.55
N GLY A 158 6.63 -4.98 -18.80
CA GLY A 158 5.60 -6.02 -18.79
C GLY A 158 5.18 -6.49 -17.40
N LEU A 159 5.52 -5.77 -16.35
CA LEU A 159 5.01 -6.03 -15.00
C LEU A 159 3.53 -5.62 -14.91
N ARG A 160 2.74 -6.38 -14.16
CA ARG A 160 1.40 -5.95 -13.80
C ARG A 160 1.48 -4.77 -12.83
N PHE A 161 1.08 -3.59 -13.28
CA PHE A 161 0.89 -2.44 -12.43
C PHE A 161 -0.56 -2.40 -11.91
N VAL A 162 -0.74 -2.09 -10.63
CA VAL A 162 -2.04 -1.98 -9.96
C VAL A 162 -2.20 -0.57 -9.42
N PRO A 163 -3.09 0.24 -10.02
CA PRO A 163 -3.33 1.60 -9.56
C PRO A 163 -4.02 1.60 -8.19
N GLU A 164 -3.46 2.38 -7.27
CA GLU A 164 -3.92 2.50 -5.89
C GLU A 164 -4.51 3.88 -5.60
N ALA A 165 -5.57 3.90 -4.79
CA ALA A 165 -6.07 5.10 -4.14
C ALA A 165 -5.99 4.97 -2.61
N PHE A 166 -5.94 6.13 -1.94
CA PHE A 166 -5.88 6.20 -0.47
C PHE A 166 -7.20 6.75 0.08
N ALA A 167 -7.80 6.01 0.99
CA ALA A 167 -9.05 6.40 1.62
C ALA A 167 -8.88 7.63 2.53
N ASP A 168 -7.84 7.62 3.36
CA ASP A 168 -7.60 8.60 4.43
C ASP A 168 -6.58 9.69 4.05
N ARG A 169 -6.25 9.84 2.74
CA ARG A 169 -5.29 10.86 2.27
C ARG A 169 -5.96 11.87 1.34
N ALA A 170 -5.57 13.12 1.49
CA ALA A 170 -5.97 14.19 0.58
C ALA A 170 -5.11 14.20 -0.69
N TYR A 171 -5.73 14.60 -1.80
CA TYR A 171 -5.08 14.70 -3.12
C TYR A 171 -4.95 16.15 -3.56
N ARG A 172 -3.89 16.44 -4.31
CA ARG A 172 -3.72 17.67 -5.09
C ARG A 172 -4.44 17.53 -6.44
N SER A 173 -4.61 18.65 -7.13
CA SER A 173 -5.29 18.69 -8.44
C SER A 173 -4.55 17.92 -9.55
N ASP A 174 -3.26 17.61 -9.36
CA ASP A 174 -2.44 16.79 -10.25
C ASP A 174 -2.51 15.28 -9.94
N GLY A 175 -3.35 14.86 -8.99
CA GLY A 175 -3.49 13.46 -8.58
C GLY A 175 -2.45 12.98 -7.57
N THR A 176 -1.49 13.80 -7.18
CA THR A 176 -0.51 13.44 -6.15
C THR A 176 -1.06 13.62 -4.73
N LEU A 177 -0.45 12.92 -3.76
CA LEU A 177 -0.86 13.03 -2.37
C LEU A 177 -0.34 14.32 -1.74
N VAL A 178 -1.17 14.97 -0.93
CA VAL A 178 -0.72 16.09 -0.08
C VAL A 178 0.29 15.56 0.94
N PRO A 179 1.49 16.17 1.09
CA PRO A 179 2.48 15.76 2.06
C PRO A 179 1.91 15.71 3.49
N ARG A 180 2.14 14.61 4.23
CA ARG A 180 1.54 14.38 5.56
C ARG A 180 1.78 15.50 6.58
N ARG A 181 2.86 16.30 6.41
CA ARG A 181 3.17 17.45 7.27
C ARG A 181 2.29 18.68 7.02
N GLU A 182 1.56 18.70 5.91
CA GLU A 182 0.66 19.80 5.58
C GLU A 182 -0.70 19.62 6.27
N PRO A 183 -1.33 20.71 6.75
CA PRO A 183 -2.67 20.63 7.33
C PRO A 183 -3.69 20.05 6.34
N GLY A 184 -4.57 19.17 6.81
CA GLY A 184 -5.60 18.56 5.97
C GLY A 184 -5.11 17.39 5.09
N ALA A 185 -3.83 17.00 5.17
CA ALA A 185 -3.28 15.89 4.39
C ALA A 185 -3.86 14.52 4.75
N VAL A 186 -4.37 14.36 5.98
CA VAL A 186 -4.97 13.13 6.48
C VAL A 186 -6.42 13.41 6.87
N LEU A 187 -7.32 12.54 6.48
CA LEU A 187 -8.75 12.59 6.77
C LEU A 187 -9.05 11.63 7.93
N TYR A 188 -10.02 11.98 8.79
CA TYR A 188 -10.32 11.22 9.99
C TYR A 188 -11.81 10.87 10.15
N ASP A 189 -12.72 11.53 9.43
CA ASP A 189 -14.16 11.24 9.52
C ASP A 189 -14.50 9.98 8.70
N PRO A 190 -14.89 8.87 9.34
CA PRO A 190 -15.16 7.63 8.62
C PRO A 190 -16.28 7.73 7.59
N ALA A 191 -17.31 8.57 7.83
CA ALA A 191 -18.44 8.71 6.93
C ALA A 191 -18.06 9.50 5.68
N GLU A 192 -17.31 10.58 5.83
CA GLU A 192 -16.75 11.37 4.72
C GLU A 192 -15.80 10.51 3.87
N ILE A 193 -14.91 9.75 4.53
CA ILE A 193 -13.98 8.86 3.85
C ILE A 193 -14.71 7.78 3.05
N ALA A 194 -15.73 7.15 3.64
CA ALA A 194 -16.51 6.11 2.97
C ALA A 194 -17.27 6.65 1.75
N GLU A 195 -17.90 7.81 1.85
CA GLU A 195 -18.60 8.44 0.72
C GLU A 195 -17.62 8.82 -0.40
N ARG A 196 -16.45 9.33 -0.04
CA ARG A 196 -15.39 9.65 -1.00
C ARG A 196 -14.90 8.40 -1.75
N MET A 197 -14.71 7.28 -1.05
CA MET A 197 -14.30 6.02 -1.68
C MET A 197 -15.43 5.38 -2.50
N ARG A 198 -16.66 5.58 -2.11
CA ARG A 198 -17.82 5.20 -2.92
C ARG A 198 -17.84 5.95 -4.26
N ARG A 199 -17.63 7.27 -4.25
CA ARG A 199 -17.54 8.08 -5.48
C ARG A 199 -16.36 7.63 -6.34
N LEU A 200 -15.20 7.40 -5.73
CA LEU A 200 -14.05 6.88 -6.47
C LEU A 200 -14.39 5.56 -7.19
N ALA A 201 -14.93 4.59 -6.46
CA ALA A 201 -15.18 3.26 -6.99
C ALA A 201 -16.29 3.21 -8.06
N LEU A 202 -17.28 4.11 -8.00
CA LEU A 202 -18.43 4.13 -8.91
C LEU A 202 -18.26 5.15 -10.05
N GLU A 203 -17.64 6.29 -9.79
CA GLU A 203 -17.56 7.43 -10.67
C GLU A 203 -16.13 7.67 -11.22
N GLY A 204 -15.10 7.03 -10.60
CA GLY A 204 -13.71 7.22 -10.98
C GLY A 204 -13.15 8.60 -10.60
N VAL A 205 -13.68 9.25 -9.56
CA VAL A 205 -13.29 10.61 -9.18
C VAL A 205 -13.05 10.75 -7.68
N VAL A 206 -12.12 11.62 -7.32
CA VAL A 206 -11.93 12.12 -5.96
C VAL A 206 -11.89 13.64 -5.96
N THR A 207 -12.34 14.28 -4.87
CA THR A 207 -12.23 15.72 -4.72
C THR A 207 -10.86 16.08 -4.16
N SER A 208 -10.12 16.96 -4.86
CA SER A 208 -8.83 17.49 -4.42
C SER A 208 -8.97 18.51 -3.29
N VAL A 209 -7.85 18.89 -2.65
CA VAL A 209 -7.83 19.94 -1.61
C VAL A 209 -8.30 21.31 -2.11
N ASP A 210 -8.22 21.55 -3.42
CA ASP A 210 -8.68 22.77 -4.07
C ASP A 210 -10.18 22.74 -4.38
N GLY A 211 -10.88 21.67 -4.00
CA GLY A 211 -12.33 21.51 -4.20
C GLY A 211 -12.75 21.08 -5.61
N HIS A 212 -11.82 20.65 -6.45
CA HIS A 212 -12.09 20.17 -7.80
C HIS A 212 -12.11 18.64 -7.84
N ASP A 213 -13.03 18.07 -8.58
CA ASP A 213 -13.03 16.64 -8.86
C ASP A 213 -11.94 16.33 -9.90
N ILE A 214 -11.10 15.35 -9.57
CA ILE A 214 -10.06 14.81 -10.45
C ILE A 214 -10.38 13.36 -10.78
N ALA A 215 -10.16 12.96 -12.02
CA ALA A 215 -10.24 11.56 -12.41
C ALA A 215 -9.11 10.76 -11.74
N LEU A 216 -9.45 9.62 -11.14
CA LEU A 216 -8.48 8.74 -10.52
C LEU A 216 -8.91 7.29 -10.74
N SER A 217 -8.08 6.51 -11.44
CA SER A 217 -8.30 5.08 -11.60
C SER A 217 -7.74 4.35 -10.37
N ALA A 218 -8.47 3.37 -9.84
CA ALA A 218 -7.97 2.52 -8.78
C ALA A 218 -8.56 1.10 -8.88
N GLU A 219 -7.70 0.10 -8.74
CA GLU A 219 -8.07 -1.30 -8.54
C GLU A 219 -8.03 -1.68 -7.06
N THR A 220 -7.31 -0.91 -6.25
CA THR A 220 -7.17 -1.12 -4.81
C THR A 220 -7.29 0.19 -4.04
N ILE A 221 -7.87 0.12 -2.84
CA ILE A 221 -8.03 1.25 -1.92
C ILE A 221 -7.25 0.93 -0.64
N CYS A 222 -6.32 1.82 -0.27
CA CYS A 222 -5.53 1.70 0.95
C CYS A 222 -6.17 2.44 2.12
N VAL A 223 -6.18 1.80 3.29
CA VAL A 223 -6.43 2.41 4.60
C VAL A 223 -5.19 2.23 5.47
N HIS A 224 -4.58 3.32 5.93
CA HIS A 224 -3.39 3.22 6.77
C HIS A 224 -3.70 2.66 8.16
N GLY A 225 -2.94 1.64 8.58
CA GLY A 225 -3.10 0.97 9.89
C GLY A 225 -2.66 1.83 11.08
N ASP A 226 -1.76 2.79 10.86
CA ASP A 226 -1.21 3.69 11.89
C ASP A 226 -2.09 4.92 12.18
N THR A 227 -3.17 5.14 11.42
CA THR A 227 -4.12 6.23 11.66
C THR A 227 -5.00 5.92 12.89
N PRO A 228 -5.20 6.87 13.83
CA PRO A 228 -6.14 6.67 14.93
C PRO A 228 -7.53 6.30 14.42
N GLY A 229 -8.08 5.18 14.90
CA GLY A 229 -9.38 4.67 14.45
C GLY A 229 -9.37 3.94 13.11
N ALA A 230 -8.20 3.58 12.59
CA ALA A 230 -8.02 2.91 11.28
C ALA A 230 -8.98 1.74 11.03
N VAL A 231 -9.18 0.86 12.00
CA VAL A 231 -10.11 -0.29 11.89
C VAL A 231 -11.55 0.16 11.70
N ALA A 232 -11.98 1.23 12.41
CA ALA A 232 -13.33 1.78 12.24
C ALA A 232 -13.50 2.42 10.87
N ILE A 233 -12.51 3.17 10.40
CA ILE A 233 -12.48 3.74 9.04
C ILE A 233 -12.59 2.62 8.00
N ALA A 234 -11.74 1.59 8.08
CA ALA A 234 -11.74 0.48 7.13
C ALA A 234 -13.09 -0.27 7.10
N ARG A 235 -13.70 -0.52 8.27
CA ARG A 235 -15.04 -1.14 8.34
C ARG A 235 -16.11 -0.28 7.70
N THR A 236 -16.08 1.04 7.91
CA THR A 236 -17.06 1.96 7.35
C THR A 236 -16.88 2.07 5.83
N VAL A 237 -15.64 2.14 5.33
CA VAL A 237 -15.33 2.13 3.88
C VAL A 237 -15.84 0.83 3.26
N ARG A 238 -15.48 -0.33 3.83
CA ARG A 238 -15.93 -1.63 3.34
C ARG A 238 -17.45 -1.72 3.26
N ALA A 239 -18.14 -1.37 4.35
CA ALA A 239 -19.60 -1.41 4.39
C ALA A 239 -20.25 -0.49 3.35
N GLY A 240 -19.71 0.72 3.14
CA GLY A 240 -20.19 1.67 2.13
C GLY A 240 -20.01 1.15 0.70
N LEU A 241 -18.88 0.52 0.40
CA LEU A 241 -18.62 -0.09 -0.90
C LEU A 241 -19.55 -1.30 -1.16
N GLU A 242 -19.70 -2.21 -0.18
CA GLU A 242 -20.59 -3.37 -0.29
C GLU A 242 -22.06 -2.96 -0.43
N GLN A 243 -22.53 -1.96 0.31
CA GLN A 243 -23.89 -1.39 0.17
C GLN A 243 -24.14 -0.77 -1.20
N SER A 244 -23.08 -0.32 -1.87
CA SER A 244 -23.13 0.23 -3.22
C SER A 244 -23.09 -0.84 -4.32
N GLY A 245 -23.10 -2.12 -3.97
CA GLY A 245 -23.12 -3.25 -4.90
C GLY A 245 -21.74 -3.69 -5.39
N LEU A 246 -20.67 -3.27 -4.72
CA LEU A 246 -19.31 -3.72 -5.01
C LEU A 246 -18.98 -4.98 -4.19
N THR A 247 -18.14 -5.83 -4.74
CA THR A 247 -17.54 -6.95 -4.00
C THR A 247 -16.14 -6.57 -3.54
N ILE A 248 -15.82 -6.80 -2.26
CA ILE A 248 -14.46 -6.63 -1.78
C ILE A 248 -13.68 -7.91 -2.02
N GLY A 249 -12.60 -7.80 -2.80
CA GLY A 249 -11.76 -8.94 -3.16
C GLY A 249 -10.41 -8.48 -3.70
N SER A 250 -9.37 -9.30 -3.49
CA SER A 250 -8.04 -8.96 -3.96
C SER A 250 -7.96 -8.86 -5.48
N PHE A 251 -7.11 -7.95 -5.97
CA PHE A 251 -6.74 -7.85 -7.39
C PHE A 251 -5.82 -9.01 -7.84
N VAL A 252 -5.29 -9.80 -6.90
CA VAL A 252 -4.53 -11.02 -7.19
C VAL A 252 -5.50 -12.20 -7.17
N ALA A 253 -5.55 -12.92 -8.29
CA ALA A 253 -6.39 -14.11 -8.46
C ALA A 253 -5.82 -15.36 -7.73
#